data_bab3615ccf3fb2f24207d923d4e88c1f
#
_entry.id   bab3615ccf3fb2f24207d923d4e88c1f
#
_cell.length_a   1.000
_cell.length_b   1.000
_cell.length_c   1.000
_cell.angle_alpha   90.00
_cell.angle_beta   90.00
_cell.angle_gamma   90.00
#
_symmetry.space_group_name_H-M   'P 1'
#
loop_
_entity.id
_entity.type
_entity.pdbx_description
1 polymer ?
#
loop_
_entity_poly.entity_id
_entity_poly.type
_entity_poly.pdbx_seq_one_letter_code
_entity_poly.pdbx_strand_id
1 'polypeptide(L)'
;MADGALSLEEVRNHSDLMAFVRFPWEIYRGDRNWVPPLIRDQLSKFKATSPFCKHAEMRLWVAKKGQKLLGRIAGIIDHNYVAYHQEKVGSFGFFECYPDPEVATTLLRAVTHWLKERGMEEMIGPLNPSTNDECGLLIEGFGHPPCLMMPYNPPYYPELLEGFGLKKAMDLYAYXDAKRTRSSCAADSPSGL
;
A
#
# COMPACT_ATOMS: atom_id res chain seq x y z
N MET A 1 2.84 -30.52 0.28
CA MET A 1 1.80 -29.49 0.21
C MET A 1 1.55 -29.00 1.63
N ALA A 2 1.96 -27.78 1.93
CA ALA A 2 1.78 -27.23 3.27
C ALA A 2 0.34 -26.70 3.38
N ASP A 3 -0.55 -27.57 3.86
CA ASP A 3 -1.94 -27.22 4.08
C ASP A 3 -2.08 -26.63 5.50
N GLY A 4 -1.55 -25.42 5.64
CA GLY A 4 -1.66 -24.66 6.89
C GLY A 4 -2.91 -23.78 6.87
N ALA A 5 -3.54 -23.61 8.03
CA ALA A 5 -4.63 -22.64 8.17
C ALA A 5 -4.11 -21.23 7.92
N LEU A 6 -4.97 -20.34 7.42
CA LEU A 6 -4.66 -18.92 7.28
C LEU A 6 -4.42 -18.34 8.67
N SER A 7 -3.29 -17.66 8.85
CA SER A 7 -2.93 -16.98 10.09
C SER A 7 -2.65 -15.50 9.83
N LEU A 8 -2.97 -14.70 10.82
CA LEU A 8 -2.69 -13.27 10.81
C LEU A 8 -1.64 -12.98 11.89
N GLU A 9 -0.55 -12.33 11.51
CA GLU A 9 0.54 -12.03 12.43
C GLU A 9 0.84 -10.53 12.43
N GLU A 10 1.04 -9.98 13.61
CA GLU A 10 1.50 -8.61 13.76
C GLU A 10 3.01 -8.53 13.54
N VAL A 11 3.45 -7.51 12.82
CA VAL A 11 4.87 -7.22 12.60
C VAL A 11 5.46 -6.64 13.90
N ARG A 12 6.39 -7.34 14.53
CA ARG A 12 6.89 -6.97 15.86
C ARG A 12 8.40 -6.73 15.95
N ASN A 13 9.14 -7.18 14.94
CA ASN A 13 10.59 -7.08 14.97
C ASN A 13 11.12 -6.72 13.58
N HIS A 14 12.42 -6.52 13.49
CA HIS A 14 13.07 -6.09 12.24
C HIS A 14 12.95 -7.14 11.12
N SER A 15 13.00 -8.42 11.45
CA SER A 15 12.86 -9.49 10.46
C SER A 15 11.46 -9.47 9.84
N ASP A 16 10.43 -9.33 10.69
CA ASP A 16 9.03 -9.24 10.23
C ASP A 16 8.83 -8.00 9.36
N LEU A 17 9.40 -6.86 9.80
CA LEU A 17 9.31 -5.62 9.04
C LEU A 17 10.00 -5.75 7.66
N MET A 18 11.13 -6.43 7.62
CA MET A 18 11.82 -6.68 6.36
C MET A 18 10.97 -7.55 5.42
N ALA A 19 10.32 -8.60 5.96
CA ALA A 19 9.40 -9.44 5.19
C ALA A 19 8.21 -8.63 4.68
N PHE A 20 7.63 -7.80 5.55
CA PHE A 20 6.53 -6.88 5.20
C PHE A 20 6.94 -5.95 4.05
N VAL A 21 8.10 -5.29 4.16
CA VAL A 21 8.58 -4.33 3.15
C VAL A 21 8.88 -5.03 1.82
N ARG A 22 9.44 -6.25 1.85
CA ARG A 22 9.82 -6.98 0.65
C ARG A 22 8.66 -7.69 -0.06
N PHE A 23 7.53 -7.85 0.56
CA PHE A 23 6.42 -8.64 0.00
C PHE A 23 5.96 -8.14 -1.39
N PRO A 24 5.94 -6.83 -1.71
CA PRO A 24 5.56 -6.39 -3.08
C PRO A 24 6.40 -7.03 -4.19
N TRP A 25 7.68 -7.35 -3.93
CA TRP A 25 8.53 -8.03 -4.94
C TRP A 25 7.99 -9.40 -5.35
N GLU A 26 7.18 -10.03 -4.47
CA GLU A 26 6.51 -11.30 -4.78
C GLU A 26 5.25 -11.06 -5.63
N ILE A 27 4.46 -10.04 -5.26
CA ILE A 27 3.21 -9.68 -5.95
C ILE A 27 3.50 -9.24 -7.40
N TYR A 28 4.51 -8.38 -7.56
CA TYR A 28 4.84 -7.77 -8.87
C TYR A 28 5.92 -8.52 -9.64
N ARG A 29 6.21 -9.76 -9.25
CA ARG A 29 7.26 -10.55 -9.93
C ARG A 29 6.95 -10.70 -11.42
N GLY A 30 7.84 -10.19 -12.28
CA GLY A 30 7.69 -10.24 -13.73
C GLY A 30 6.86 -9.11 -14.34
N ASP A 31 6.33 -8.22 -13.53
CA ASP A 31 5.62 -7.05 -14.03
C ASP A 31 6.63 -6.00 -14.49
N ARG A 32 6.62 -5.70 -15.80
CA ARG A 32 7.58 -4.78 -16.44
C ARG A 32 7.29 -3.31 -16.14
N ASN A 33 6.07 -3.00 -15.73
CA ASN A 33 5.68 -1.62 -15.42
C ASN A 33 5.94 -1.25 -13.97
N TRP A 34 6.02 -2.25 -13.07
CA TRP A 34 6.25 -1.98 -11.66
C TRP A 34 7.66 -1.44 -11.41
N VAL A 35 7.74 -0.32 -10.70
CA VAL A 35 9.01 0.30 -10.32
C VAL A 35 9.26 0.03 -8.83
N PRO A 36 10.19 -0.90 -8.50
CA PRO A 36 10.42 -1.24 -7.10
C PRO A 36 11.00 -0.06 -6.32
N PRO A 37 10.39 0.28 -5.18
CA PRO A 37 10.92 1.35 -4.33
C PRO A 37 12.22 0.94 -3.63
N LEU A 38 13.02 1.90 -3.20
CA LEU A 38 14.22 1.61 -2.43
C LEU A 38 13.83 1.05 -1.05
N ILE A 39 14.33 -0.12 -0.72
CA ILE A 39 14.01 -0.80 0.56
C ILE A 39 14.35 0.11 1.75
N ARG A 40 15.50 0.80 1.68
CA ARG A 40 15.92 1.73 2.74
C ARG A 40 14.89 2.83 2.98
N ASP A 41 14.32 3.36 1.91
CA ASP A 41 13.34 4.44 1.99
C ASP A 41 12.00 3.91 2.55
N GLN A 42 11.58 2.72 2.12
CA GLN A 42 10.40 2.08 2.68
C GLN A 42 10.57 1.81 4.19
N LEU A 43 11.71 1.28 4.61
CA LEU A 43 12.00 1.05 6.03
C LEU A 43 11.99 2.35 6.84
N SER A 44 12.42 3.47 6.23
CA SER A 44 12.47 4.76 6.94
C SER A 44 11.08 5.28 7.32
N LYS A 45 10.04 4.91 6.55
CA LYS A 45 8.64 5.30 6.84
C LYS A 45 8.16 4.75 8.20
N PHE A 46 8.71 3.61 8.64
CA PHE A 46 8.29 2.93 9.87
C PHE A 46 9.18 3.21 11.09
N LYS A 47 10.19 4.08 10.94
CA LYS A 47 11.06 4.44 12.08
C LYS A 47 10.34 5.43 12.99
N ALA A 48 10.50 5.25 14.30
CA ALA A 48 9.97 6.20 15.29
C ALA A 48 10.50 7.64 15.07
N THR A 49 11.65 7.78 14.41
CA THR A 49 12.22 9.08 14.06
C THR A 49 11.62 9.71 12.81
N SER A 50 10.78 8.96 12.06
CA SER A 50 10.09 9.51 10.89
C SER A 50 9.19 10.67 11.32
N PRO A 51 9.19 11.78 10.56
CA PRO A 51 8.29 12.91 10.88
C PRO A 51 6.82 12.49 11.04
N PHE A 52 6.34 11.59 10.19
CA PHE A 52 4.96 11.10 10.24
C PHE A 52 4.68 10.34 11.55
N CYS A 53 5.60 9.47 11.98
CA CYS A 53 5.42 8.66 13.19
C CYS A 53 5.40 9.49 14.49
N LYS A 54 5.77 10.77 14.44
CA LYS A 54 5.69 11.67 15.61
C LYS A 54 4.25 12.06 15.96
N HIS A 55 3.35 11.98 15.00
CA HIS A 55 1.95 12.36 15.20
C HIS A 55 0.97 11.28 14.74
N ALA A 56 1.47 10.10 14.37
CA ALA A 56 0.63 9.02 13.90
C ALA A 56 0.96 7.71 14.61
N GLU A 57 -0.06 6.90 14.82
CA GLU A 57 0.08 5.49 15.22
C GLU A 57 -0.02 4.61 13.98
N MET A 58 0.86 3.63 13.89
CA MET A 58 0.76 2.59 12.85
C MET A 58 0.88 1.21 13.47
N ARG A 59 0.09 0.28 12.94
CA ARG A 59 0.20 -1.14 13.27
C ARG A 59 0.21 -1.94 11.96
N LEU A 60 1.10 -2.89 11.86
CA LEU A 60 1.36 -3.63 10.63
C LEU A 60 1.02 -5.10 10.82
N TRP A 61 0.37 -5.70 9.82
CA TRP A 61 0.04 -7.13 9.84
C TRP A 61 0.42 -7.79 8.53
N VAL A 62 0.70 -9.09 8.64
CA VAL A 62 0.89 -9.97 7.50
C VAL A 62 -0.04 -11.17 7.65
N ALA A 63 -0.56 -11.64 6.52
CA ALA A 63 -1.34 -12.87 6.44
C ALA A 63 -0.49 -13.96 5.84
N LYS A 64 -0.48 -15.15 6.44
CA LYS A 64 0.34 -16.29 6.03
C LYS A 64 -0.46 -17.59 5.96
N LYS A 65 -0.01 -18.50 5.13
CA LYS A 65 -0.46 -19.89 5.14
C LYS A 65 0.79 -20.78 5.27
N GLY A 66 0.97 -21.36 6.45
CA GLY A 66 2.25 -21.96 6.81
C GLY A 66 3.36 -20.93 6.81
N GLN A 67 4.40 -21.13 6.01
CA GLN A 67 5.53 -20.18 5.90
C GLN A 67 5.34 -19.18 4.77
N LYS A 68 4.30 -19.33 3.94
CA LYS A 68 4.09 -18.48 2.78
C LYS A 68 3.33 -17.21 3.16
N LEU A 69 3.91 -16.06 2.88
CA LEU A 69 3.26 -14.75 3.01
C LEU A 69 2.24 -14.61 1.87
N LEU A 70 1.01 -14.21 2.20
CA LEU A 70 -0.08 -14.07 1.23
C LEU A 70 -0.58 -12.64 1.11
N GLY A 71 -0.31 -11.81 2.11
CA GLY A 71 -0.69 -10.42 2.06
C GLY A 71 -0.14 -9.63 3.23
N ARG A 72 -0.21 -8.30 3.10
CA ARG A 72 0.23 -7.35 4.15
C ARG A 72 -0.71 -6.16 4.18
N ILE A 73 -0.77 -5.47 5.32
CA ILE A 73 -1.56 -4.24 5.49
C ILE A 73 -1.03 -3.45 6.69
N ALA A 74 -1.20 -2.13 6.65
CA ALA A 74 -1.00 -1.26 7.80
C ALA A 74 -2.32 -0.60 8.18
N GLY A 75 -2.60 -0.51 9.48
CA GLY A 75 -3.59 0.39 10.04
C GLY A 75 -2.89 1.65 10.53
N ILE A 76 -3.50 2.80 10.33
CA ILE A 76 -2.86 4.10 10.56
C ILE A 76 -3.89 5.06 11.20
N ILE A 77 -3.47 5.77 12.24
CA ILE A 77 -4.24 6.88 12.82
C ILE A 77 -3.32 8.10 12.82
N ASP A 78 -3.67 9.10 12.04
CA ASP A 78 -2.96 10.39 12.03
C ASP A 78 -3.68 11.33 13.00
N HIS A 79 -3.08 11.53 14.17
CA HIS A 79 -3.67 12.39 15.22
C HIS A 79 -3.80 13.85 14.78
N ASN A 80 -2.91 14.32 13.89
CA ASN A 80 -3.04 15.68 13.35
C ASN A 80 -4.27 15.80 12.44
N TYR A 81 -4.51 14.79 11.60
CA TYR A 81 -5.70 14.74 10.74
C TYR A 81 -6.98 14.73 11.59
N VAL A 82 -7.03 13.82 12.56
CA VAL A 82 -8.19 13.68 13.47
C VAL A 82 -8.46 15.01 14.20
N ALA A 83 -7.41 15.63 14.73
CA ALA A 83 -7.55 16.90 15.48
C ALA A 83 -7.97 18.06 14.58
N TYR A 84 -7.43 18.13 13.36
CA TYR A 84 -7.73 19.23 12.43
C TYR A 84 -9.16 19.14 11.88
N HIS A 85 -9.57 17.96 11.44
CA HIS A 85 -10.89 17.77 10.82
C HIS A 85 -12.00 17.51 11.84
N GLN A 86 -11.65 17.17 13.10
CA GLN A 86 -12.61 16.79 14.14
C GLN A 86 -13.41 15.55 13.71
N GLU A 87 -12.78 14.65 12.95
CA GLU A 87 -13.38 13.42 12.44
C GLU A 87 -12.66 12.20 12.99
N LYS A 88 -13.40 11.18 13.35
CA LYS A 88 -12.85 9.92 13.89
C LYS A 88 -12.54 8.95 12.74
N VAL A 89 -11.63 9.37 11.88
CA VAL A 89 -11.25 8.62 10.67
C VAL A 89 -9.84 8.05 10.87
N GLY A 90 -9.73 6.72 10.73
CA GLY A 90 -8.46 6.07 10.58
C GLY A 90 -8.24 5.65 9.13
N SER A 91 -7.06 5.15 8.83
CA SER A 91 -6.79 4.72 7.46
C SER A 91 -6.11 3.35 7.42
N PHE A 92 -6.18 2.73 6.24
CA PHE A 92 -5.34 1.58 5.93
C PHE A 92 -4.37 1.94 4.81
N GLY A 93 -3.22 1.27 4.78
CA GLY A 93 -2.25 1.48 3.72
C GLY A 93 -1.32 0.28 3.56
N PHE A 94 -0.35 0.42 2.66
CA PHE A 94 0.63 -0.63 2.36
C PHE A 94 -0.04 -1.97 2.07
N PHE A 95 -1.28 -1.94 1.54
CA PHE A 95 -2.06 -3.12 1.24
C PHE A 95 -1.47 -3.82 0.02
N GLU A 96 -1.07 -5.07 0.22
CA GLU A 96 -0.67 -5.97 -0.87
C GLU A 96 -1.24 -7.34 -0.56
N CYS A 97 -1.80 -7.99 -1.56
CA CYS A 97 -2.49 -9.26 -1.35
C CYS A 97 -2.50 -10.07 -2.65
N TYR A 98 -2.28 -11.37 -2.58
CA TYR A 98 -2.60 -12.24 -3.71
C TYR A 98 -4.11 -12.18 -3.98
N PRO A 99 -4.60 -12.60 -5.18
CA PRO A 99 -6.03 -12.54 -5.51
C PRO A 99 -6.84 -13.58 -4.72
N ASP A 100 -6.96 -13.33 -3.41
CA ASP A 100 -7.60 -14.22 -2.45
C ASP A 100 -8.48 -13.38 -1.52
N PRO A 101 -9.82 -13.42 -1.71
CA PRO A 101 -10.75 -12.64 -0.89
C PRO A 101 -10.71 -12.96 0.61
N GLU A 102 -10.37 -14.20 0.99
CA GLU A 102 -10.25 -14.58 2.41
C GLU A 102 -9.06 -13.87 3.06
N VAL A 103 -7.94 -13.82 2.34
CA VAL A 103 -6.73 -13.12 2.81
C VAL A 103 -7.01 -11.62 2.94
N ALA A 104 -7.60 -11.00 1.90
CA ALA A 104 -7.93 -9.58 1.90
C ALA A 104 -8.88 -9.23 3.06
N THR A 105 -9.94 -10.03 3.22
CA THR A 105 -10.92 -9.84 4.31
C THR A 105 -10.25 -9.94 5.68
N THR A 106 -9.36 -10.92 5.87
CA THR A 106 -8.65 -11.11 7.14
C THR A 106 -7.80 -9.88 7.48
N LEU A 107 -7.07 -9.36 6.49
CA LEU A 107 -6.23 -8.17 6.66
C LEU A 107 -7.06 -6.93 6.99
N LEU A 108 -8.12 -6.69 6.21
CA LEU A 108 -8.98 -5.51 6.40
C LEU A 108 -9.73 -5.56 7.74
N ARG A 109 -10.18 -6.75 8.16
CA ARG A 109 -10.81 -6.93 9.49
C ARG A 109 -9.85 -6.58 10.62
N ALA A 110 -8.58 -6.95 10.50
CA ALA A 110 -7.58 -6.62 11.52
C ALA A 110 -7.47 -5.10 11.71
N VAL A 111 -7.37 -4.37 10.59
CA VAL A 111 -7.31 -2.90 10.64
C VAL A 111 -8.61 -2.32 11.21
N THR A 112 -9.75 -2.78 10.71
CA THR A 112 -11.06 -2.28 11.17
C THR A 112 -11.23 -2.49 12.68
N HIS A 113 -10.85 -3.66 13.18
CA HIS A 113 -10.92 -3.98 14.61
C HIS A 113 -10.00 -3.06 15.42
N TRP A 114 -8.74 -2.93 14.98
CA TRP A 114 -7.74 -2.07 15.65
C TRP A 114 -8.17 -0.59 15.68
N LEU A 115 -8.74 -0.09 14.58
CA LEU A 115 -9.26 1.28 14.49
C LEU A 115 -10.45 1.48 15.44
N LYS A 116 -11.38 0.52 15.49
CA LYS A 116 -12.55 0.58 16.40
C LYS A 116 -12.12 0.61 17.87
N GLU A 117 -11.14 -0.19 18.25
CA GLU A 117 -10.60 -0.20 19.62
C GLU A 117 -10.04 1.16 20.03
N ARG A 118 -9.66 2.00 19.04
CA ARG A 118 -9.10 3.34 19.25
C ARG A 118 -10.12 4.46 19.02
N GLY A 119 -11.39 4.08 18.89
CA GLY A 119 -12.48 5.05 18.78
C GLY A 119 -12.68 5.64 17.39
N MET A 120 -12.04 5.06 16.37
CA MET A 120 -12.29 5.51 14.99
C MET A 120 -13.62 4.91 14.50
N GLU A 121 -14.37 5.71 13.77
CA GLU A 121 -15.70 5.36 13.27
C GLU A 121 -15.70 5.07 11.78
N GLU A 122 -14.72 5.61 11.05
CA GLU A 122 -14.57 5.42 9.60
C GLU A 122 -13.16 4.97 9.26
N MET A 123 -13.03 4.31 8.10
CA MET A 123 -11.74 3.86 7.56
C MET A 123 -11.63 4.27 6.10
N ILE A 124 -10.56 4.99 5.77
CA ILE A 124 -10.25 5.39 4.39
C ILE A 124 -8.92 4.76 3.93
N GLY A 125 -8.70 4.74 2.63
CA GLY A 125 -7.42 4.24 2.10
C GLY A 125 -7.55 3.72 0.67
N PRO A 126 -6.45 3.17 0.15
CA PRO A 126 -5.15 3.02 0.83
C PRO A 126 -4.33 4.31 0.87
N LEU A 127 -3.55 4.50 1.95
CA LEU A 127 -2.60 5.62 2.13
C LEU A 127 -1.23 5.05 2.56
N ASN A 128 -0.11 5.52 1.95
CA ASN A 128 1.20 4.91 2.15
C ASN A 128 2.30 5.90 2.63
N PRO A 129 2.23 6.49 3.83
CA PRO A 129 1.18 6.33 4.84
C PRO A 129 0.14 7.46 4.89
N SER A 130 0.26 8.51 4.06
CA SER A 130 -0.60 9.70 4.13
C SER A 130 -1.01 10.16 2.73
N THR A 131 -1.88 11.17 2.67
CA THR A 131 -2.27 11.82 1.40
C THR A 131 -1.12 12.60 0.76
N ASN A 132 -0.03 12.84 1.50
CA ASN A 132 1.19 13.46 0.96
C ASN A 132 2.15 12.41 0.36
N ASP A 133 1.76 11.15 0.36
CA ASP A 133 2.50 10.01 -0.18
C ASP A 133 1.65 9.35 -1.29
N GLU A 134 2.00 8.12 -1.64
CA GLU A 134 1.17 7.32 -2.56
C GLU A 134 -0.19 7.05 -1.94
N CYS A 135 -1.26 7.48 -2.57
CA CYS A 135 -2.60 7.27 -2.06
C CYS A 135 -3.59 6.85 -3.15
N GLY A 136 -4.60 6.11 -2.74
CA GLY A 136 -5.63 5.59 -3.64
C GLY A 136 -5.21 4.33 -4.37
N LEU A 137 -6.07 3.88 -5.27
CA LEU A 137 -5.83 2.73 -6.16
C LEU A 137 -5.75 3.19 -7.61
N LEU A 138 -4.83 2.60 -8.35
CA LEU A 138 -4.84 2.69 -9.80
C LEU A 138 -6.07 1.91 -10.31
N ILE A 139 -6.91 2.56 -11.10
CA ILE A 139 -8.10 1.94 -11.70
C ILE A 139 -8.06 1.98 -13.23
N GLU A 140 -7.23 2.86 -13.80
CA GLU A 140 -6.98 2.96 -15.24
C GLU A 140 -5.49 3.23 -15.47
N GLY A 141 -4.97 2.82 -16.63
CA GLY A 141 -3.58 3.11 -16.99
C GLY A 141 -2.58 2.01 -16.62
N PHE A 142 -3.04 0.80 -16.35
CA PHE A 142 -2.19 -0.35 -15.96
C PHE A 142 -1.10 -0.69 -16.98
N GLY A 143 -1.21 -0.21 -18.23
CA GLY A 143 -0.24 -0.49 -19.29
C GLY A 143 1.03 0.38 -19.23
N HIS A 144 1.14 1.26 -18.25
CA HIS A 144 2.26 2.20 -18.13
C HIS A 144 2.91 2.14 -16.75
N PRO A 145 4.23 2.35 -16.66
CA PRO A 145 4.85 2.48 -15.34
C PRO A 145 4.33 3.70 -14.60
N PRO A 146 4.20 3.62 -13.27
CA PRO A 146 3.70 4.76 -12.50
C PRO A 146 4.69 5.93 -12.50
N CYS A 147 4.16 7.15 -12.46
CA CYS A 147 4.96 8.33 -12.19
C CYS A 147 5.30 8.41 -10.70
N LEU A 148 6.24 9.31 -10.37
CA LEU A 148 6.64 9.51 -8.97
C LEU A 148 5.42 9.85 -8.10
N MET A 149 5.30 9.19 -6.96
CA MET A 149 4.22 9.38 -5.97
C MET A 149 2.84 8.87 -6.43
N MET A 150 2.75 8.22 -7.59
CA MET A 150 1.49 7.65 -8.04
C MET A 150 1.35 6.21 -7.56
N PRO A 151 0.13 5.78 -7.18
CA PRO A 151 -0.08 4.39 -6.78
C PRO A 151 0.07 3.44 -7.96
N TYR A 152 0.48 2.23 -7.67
CA TYR A 152 0.51 1.13 -8.62
C TYR A 152 0.04 -0.14 -7.91
N ASN A 153 -0.90 -0.84 -8.50
CA ASN A 153 -1.46 -2.05 -7.90
C ASN A 153 -1.98 -3.01 -9.00
N PRO A 154 -2.12 -4.29 -8.68
CA PRO A 154 -2.79 -5.21 -9.60
C PRO A 154 -4.24 -4.82 -9.87
N PRO A 155 -4.76 -5.13 -11.06
CA PRO A 155 -6.14 -4.74 -11.43
C PRO A 155 -7.25 -5.34 -10.57
N TYR A 156 -6.98 -6.42 -9.83
CA TYR A 156 -7.98 -7.08 -8.99
C TYR A 156 -8.16 -6.44 -7.60
N TYR A 157 -7.35 -5.45 -7.22
CA TYR A 157 -7.46 -4.84 -5.87
C TYR A 157 -8.80 -4.16 -5.62
N PRO A 158 -9.37 -3.40 -6.57
CA PRO A 158 -10.70 -2.82 -6.33
C PRO A 158 -11.75 -3.86 -5.96
N GLU A 159 -11.76 -5.00 -6.67
CA GLU A 159 -12.70 -6.10 -6.39
C GLU A 159 -12.54 -6.65 -4.96
N LEU A 160 -11.29 -6.80 -4.48
CA LEU A 160 -11.03 -7.28 -3.12
C LEU A 160 -11.52 -6.29 -2.06
N LEU A 161 -11.29 -4.99 -2.27
CA LEU A 161 -11.69 -3.96 -1.33
C LEU A 161 -13.21 -3.76 -1.31
N GLU A 162 -13.83 -3.73 -2.49
CA GLU A 162 -15.29 -3.64 -2.61
C GLU A 162 -15.98 -4.89 -2.06
N GLY A 163 -15.40 -6.07 -2.28
CA GLY A 163 -15.89 -7.34 -1.72
C GLY A 163 -15.87 -7.36 -0.20
N PHE A 164 -14.99 -6.62 0.44
CA PHE A 164 -14.98 -6.43 1.90
C PHE A 164 -16.11 -5.48 2.35
N GLY A 165 -16.58 -4.60 1.47
CA GLY A 165 -17.63 -3.62 1.76
C GLY A 165 -17.16 -2.18 1.72
N LEU A 166 -15.92 -1.92 1.32
CA LEU A 166 -15.45 -0.56 1.11
C LEU A 166 -16.10 0.03 -0.14
N LYS A 167 -16.27 1.35 -0.15
CA LYS A 167 -16.88 2.06 -1.27
C LYS A 167 -15.94 3.14 -1.77
N LYS A 168 -16.02 3.42 -3.06
CA LYS A 168 -15.25 4.50 -3.67
C LYS A 168 -15.60 5.83 -3.00
N ALA A 169 -14.59 6.54 -2.50
CA ALA A 169 -14.76 7.85 -1.88
C ALA A 169 -14.65 8.98 -2.92
N MET A 170 -13.64 8.90 -3.79
CA MET A 170 -13.43 9.94 -4.82
C MET A 170 -12.54 9.41 -5.95
N ASP A 171 -12.52 10.13 -7.06
CA ASP A 171 -11.60 9.89 -8.17
C ASP A 171 -10.43 10.88 -8.08
N LEU A 172 -9.22 10.38 -8.26
CA LEU A 172 -8.00 11.18 -8.35
C LEU A 172 -7.47 11.07 -9.78
N TYR A 173 -7.33 12.20 -10.46
CA TYR A 173 -6.87 12.26 -11.85
C TYR A 173 -5.41 12.68 -11.93
N ALA A 174 -4.59 11.87 -12.58
CA ALA A 174 -3.19 12.19 -12.87
C ALA A 174 -3.08 12.61 -14.34
N TYR A 175 -2.44 13.73 -14.58
CA TYR A 175 -2.30 14.25 -15.94
C TYR A 175 -0.84 14.28 -16.36
N UNK A 176 -0.53 13.62 -17.16
CA UNK A 176 0.72 13.60 -17.58
C UNK A 176 0.81 14.48 -18.73
N ASP A 177 1.76 15.16 -18.84
CA ASP A 177 2.07 15.94 -20.04
C ASP A 177 2.78 15.05 -21.08
N ALA A 178 2.03 14.64 -22.06
CA ALA A 178 2.53 13.75 -23.13
C ALA A 178 3.70 14.36 -23.93
N LYS A 179 3.87 15.66 -23.92
CA LYS A 179 4.99 16.33 -24.62
C LYS A 179 6.30 16.20 -23.83
N ARG A 180 6.22 16.13 -22.53
CA ARG A 180 7.41 16.07 -21.66
C ARG A 180 8.01 14.66 -21.58
N THR A 181 7.20 13.62 -21.76
CA THR A 181 7.66 12.23 -21.73
C THR A 181 8.44 11.82 -22.98
N ARG A 182 8.23 12.50 -24.12
CA ARG A 182 8.94 12.16 -25.37
C ARG A 182 10.38 12.65 -25.43
N SER A 183 10.76 13.67 -24.66
CA SER A 183 12.11 14.24 -24.72
C SER A 183 13.14 13.51 -23.85
N SER A 184 12.69 12.68 -22.90
CA SER A 184 13.62 12.00 -21.98
C SER A 184 14.01 10.57 -22.41
N CYS A 185 13.41 10.06 -23.50
CA CYS A 185 13.68 8.69 -23.99
C CYS A 185 14.35 8.63 -25.35
N ALA A 186 14.76 9.79 -25.91
CA ALA A 186 15.61 9.81 -27.10
C ALA A 186 17.05 9.60 -26.66
N ALA A 187 17.47 8.34 -26.54
CA ALA A 187 18.87 8.01 -26.44
C ALA A 187 19.51 8.37 -27.78
N ASP A 188 20.40 9.34 -27.77
CA ASP A 188 21.25 9.64 -28.93
C ASP A 188 22.01 8.37 -29.33
N SER A 189 21.64 7.78 -30.46
CA SER A 189 22.48 6.80 -31.10
C SER A 189 23.66 7.56 -31.71
N PRO A 190 24.90 7.27 -31.34
CA PRO A 190 26.04 7.93 -32.02
C PRO A 190 26.05 7.40 -33.45
N SER A 191 25.82 8.33 -34.39
CA SER A 191 26.04 8.08 -35.80
C SER A 191 27.55 7.88 -36.00
N GLY A 192 27.93 6.69 -36.41
CA GLY A 192 29.30 6.34 -36.67
C GLY A 192 29.90 7.05 -37.86
N LEU A 193 31.20 7.29 -37.78
CA LEU A 193 32.14 7.41 -38.87
C LEU A 193 33.14 6.25 -38.71
#